data_f76bacd157efdedab18b0f664aeb7c1c
#
_entry.id   f76bacd157efdedab18b0f664aeb7c1c
#
_cell.length_a   1.000
_cell.length_b   1.000
_cell.length_c   1.000
_cell.angle_alpha   90.00
_cell.angle_beta   90.00
_cell.angle_gamma   90.00
#
_symmetry.space_group_name_H-M   'P 1'
#
loop_
_entity.id
_entity.type
_entity.pdbx_description
1 polymer ?
#
loop_
_entity_poly.entity_id
_entity_poly.type
_entity_poly.pdbx_seq_one_letter_code
_entity_poly.pdbx_strand_id
1 'polypeptide(L)'
;MKKFIIIFVILILVVLLGFNVYDNFKYKELVKQQKMSIAMLNNEVYELKSETKDLEQKNKTLTAPADAPKHPVEMELQSCMAKNPTPSGMNKCTNAANEQWGKEIDQNLSLLHQSLTPAQYQVLSEAQNKWEEYKKAQVILNNNVIGVRKGMDALNAQDKANMEISKRRAKELSYLFSQTQK
;
A
#
# COMPACT_ATOMS: atom_id res chain seq x y z
N MET A 1 -8.44 -58.73 50.97
CA MET A 1 -7.54 -57.72 50.43
C MET A 1 -7.38 -57.79 48.87
N LYS A 2 -6.99 -58.95 48.29
CA LYS A 2 -6.80 -59.08 46.84
C LYS A 2 -8.01 -58.67 45.96
N LYS A 3 -9.23 -58.99 46.33
CA LYS A 3 -10.46 -58.62 45.57
C LYS A 3 -10.69 -57.13 45.55
N PHE A 4 -10.41 -56.39 46.62
CA PHE A 4 -10.57 -54.91 46.63
C PHE A 4 -9.54 -54.18 45.75
N ILE A 5 -8.32 -54.71 45.69
CA ILE A 5 -7.27 -54.16 44.83
C ILE A 5 -7.69 -54.31 43.35
N ILE A 6 -8.22 -55.45 42.94
CA ILE A 6 -8.68 -55.72 41.58
C ILE A 6 -9.81 -54.74 41.18
N ILE A 7 -10.80 -54.56 42.06
CA ILE A 7 -11.94 -53.63 41.82
C ILE A 7 -11.41 -52.20 41.67
N PHE A 8 -10.47 -51.78 42.51
CA PHE A 8 -9.87 -50.44 42.48
C PHE A 8 -9.09 -50.20 41.17
N VAL A 9 -8.32 -51.19 40.70
CA VAL A 9 -7.59 -51.12 39.43
C VAL A 9 -8.56 -51.03 38.24
N ILE A 10 -9.65 -51.78 38.24
CA ILE A 10 -10.69 -51.74 37.19
C ILE A 10 -11.33 -50.34 37.15
N LEU A 11 -11.67 -49.76 38.30
CA LEU A 11 -12.22 -48.40 38.37
C LEU A 11 -11.28 -47.36 37.79
N ILE A 12 -9.98 -47.43 38.11
CA ILE A 12 -8.98 -46.52 37.53
C ILE A 12 -8.92 -46.66 36.01
N LEU A 13 -8.91 -47.88 35.47
CA LEU A 13 -8.87 -48.15 34.06
C LEU A 13 -10.13 -47.60 33.34
N VAL A 14 -11.31 -47.74 33.94
CA VAL A 14 -12.56 -47.18 33.38
C VAL A 14 -12.52 -45.67 33.34
N VAL A 15 -11.99 -45.02 34.39
CA VAL A 15 -11.84 -43.54 34.40
C VAL A 15 -10.83 -43.09 33.34
N LEU A 16 -9.68 -43.76 33.20
CA LEU A 16 -8.68 -43.41 32.17
C LEU A 16 -9.20 -43.62 30.76
N LEU A 17 -9.98 -44.67 30.51
CA LEU A 17 -10.63 -44.89 29.21
C LEU A 17 -11.70 -43.81 28.93
N GLY A 18 -12.47 -43.42 29.93
CA GLY A 18 -13.44 -42.33 29.82
C GLY A 18 -12.79 -40.98 29.45
N PHE A 19 -11.67 -40.66 30.09
CA PHE A 19 -10.89 -39.46 29.76
C PHE A 19 -10.38 -39.49 28.30
N ASN A 20 -9.83 -40.60 27.86
CA ASN A 20 -9.33 -40.76 26.49
C ASN A 20 -10.43 -40.59 25.43
N VAL A 21 -11.62 -41.12 25.72
CA VAL A 21 -12.79 -40.97 24.79
C VAL A 21 -13.27 -39.52 24.77
N TYR A 22 -13.33 -38.87 25.94
CA TYR A 22 -13.75 -37.48 26.06
C TYR A 22 -12.77 -36.52 25.33
N ASP A 23 -11.47 -36.68 25.51
CA ASP A 23 -10.45 -35.88 24.85
C ASP A 23 -10.47 -36.07 23.31
N ASN A 24 -10.66 -37.30 22.84
CA ASN A 24 -10.82 -37.58 21.41
C ASN A 24 -12.07 -36.92 20.80
N PHE A 25 -13.17 -36.88 21.54
CA PHE A 25 -14.41 -36.23 21.09
C PHE A 25 -14.22 -34.71 21.03
N LYS A 26 -13.65 -34.12 22.08
CA LYS A 26 -13.34 -32.68 22.13
C LYS A 26 -12.37 -32.25 21.02
N TYR A 27 -11.37 -33.08 20.76
CA TYR A 27 -10.41 -32.84 19.67
C TYR A 27 -11.08 -32.87 18.28
N LYS A 28 -11.98 -33.81 18.03
CA LYS A 28 -12.73 -33.90 16.78
C LYS A 28 -13.63 -32.67 16.55
N GLU A 29 -14.27 -32.17 17.59
CA GLU A 29 -15.10 -30.98 17.50
C GLU A 29 -14.26 -29.72 17.23
N LEU A 30 -13.09 -29.58 17.86
CA LEU A 30 -12.15 -28.50 17.62
C LEU A 30 -11.65 -28.50 16.17
N VAL A 31 -11.27 -29.69 15.66
CA VAL A 31 -10.84 -29.85 14.25
C VAL A 31 -11.94 -29.50 13.28
N LYS A 32 -13.19 -29.85 13.61
CA LYS A 32 -14.36 -29.48 12.78
C LYS A 32 -14.57 -27.97 12.75
N GLN A 33 -14.49 -27.28 13.88
CA GLN A 33 -14.58 -25.83 13.97
C GLN A 33 -13.44 -25.13 13.17
N GLN A 34 -12.21 -25.63 13.31
CA GLN A 34 -11.08 -25.10 12.53
C GLN A 34 -11.28 -25.28 11.01
N LYS A 35 -11.79 -26.43 10.57
CA LYS A 35 -12.09 -26.66 9.15
C LYS A 35 -13.18 -25.69 8.62
N MET A 36 -14.20 -25.42 9.43
CA MET A 36 -15.23 -24.44 9.04
C MET A 36 -14.67 -23.03 8.95
N SER A 37 -13.82 -22.62 9.90
CA SER A 37 -13.15 -21.31 9.87
C SER A 37 -12.24 -21.17 8.66
N ILE A 38 -11.47 -22.21 8.30
CA ILE A 38 -10.63 -22.22 7.10
C ILE A 38 -11.47 -22.11 5.83
N ALA A 39 -12.62 -22.79 5.77
CA ALA A 39 -13.52 -22.70 4.62
C ALA A 39 -14.12 -21.29 4.46
N MET A 40 -14.50 -20.62 5.57
CA MET A 40 -14.98 -19.24 5.55
C MET A 40 -13.87 -18.27 5.09
N LEU A 41 -12.67 -18.39 5.66
CA LEU A 41 -11.52 -17.57 5.25
C LEU A 41 -11.15 -17.77 3.77
N ASN A 42 -11.22 -18.98 3.26
CA ASN A 42 -10.98 -19.25 1.84
C ASN A 42 -12.02 -18.58 0.92
N ASN A 43 -13.29 -18.55 1.33
CA ASN A 43 -14.33 -17.85 0.58
C ASN A 43 -14.09 -16.33 0.61
N GLU A 44 -13.76 -15.76 1.77
CA GLU A 44 -13.44 -14.33 1.90
C GLU A 44 -12.22 -13.94 1.04
N VAL A 45 -11.19 -14.77 1.03
CA VAL A 45 -10.02 -14.58 0.14
C VAL A 45 -10.40 -14.65 -1.34
N TYR A 46 -11.34 -15.50 -1.70
CA TYR A 46 -11.83 -15.60 -3.07
C TYR A 46 -12.63 -14.35 -3.49
N GLU A 47 -13.51 -13.85 -2.62
CA GLU A 47 -14.26 -12.61 -2.85
C GLU A 47 -13.34 -11.40 -2.97
N LEU A 48 -12.37 -11.25 -2.04
CA LEU A 48 -11.38 -10.18 -2.10
C LEU A 48 -10.52 -10.23 -3.38
N LYS A 49 -10.16 -11.42 -3.86
CA LYS A 49 -9.46 -11.58 -5.14
C LYS A 49 -10.33 -11.19 -6.34
N SER A 50 -11.64 -11.42 -6.26
CA SER A 50 -12.58 -11.00 -7.29
C SER A 50 -12.71 -9.47 -7.32
N GLU A 51 -12.87 -8.84 -6.15
CA GLU A 51 -12.94 -7.37 -6.02
C GLU A 51 -11.65 -6.69 -6.47
N THR A 52 -10.48 -7.25 -6.14
CA THR A 52 -9.20 -6.70 -6.60
C THR A 52 -9.06 -6.77 -8.12
N LYS A 53 -9.53 -7.84 -8.77
CA LYS A 53 -9.55 -7.94 -10.23
C LYS A 53 -10.50 -6.91 -10.86
N ASP A 54 -11.67 -6.72 -10.29
CA ASP A 54 -12.63 -5.72 -10.77
C ASP A 54 -12.09 -4.30 -10.60
N LEU A 55 -11.42 -4.01 -9.48
CA LEU A 55 -10.75 -2.74 -9.24
C LEU A 55 -9.56 -2.53 -10.18
N GLU A 56 -8.77 -3.57 -10.47
CA GLU A 56 -7.70 -3.51 -11.46
C GLU A 56 -8.23 -3.26 -12.87
N GLN A 57 -9.37 -3.86 -13.23
CA GLN A 57 -10.01 -3.67 -14.53
C GLN A 57 -10.63 -2.26 -14.63
N LYS A 58 -11.29 -1.77 -13.58
CA LYS A 58 -11.76 -0.38 -13.48
C LYS A 58 -10.60 0.61 -13.51
N ASN A 59 -9.49 0.31 -12.85
CA ASN A 59 -8.30 1.16 -12.87
C ASN A 59 -7.62 1.18 -14.24
N LYS A 60 -7.66 0.08 -15.00
CA LYS A 60 -7.22 0.05 -16.42
C LYS A 60 -8.11 0.88 -17.34
N THR A 61 -9.41 0.96 -17.06
CA THR A 61 -10.32 1.83 -17.83
C THR A 61 -10.26 3.29 -17.39
N LEU A 62 -9.80 3.57 -16.17
CA LEU A 62 -9.56 4.91 -15.63
C LEU A 62 -8.12 5.40 -15.88
N THR A 63 -7.19 4.52 -16.25
CA THR A 63 -5.89 4.97 -16.76
C THR A 63 -6.15 5.67 -18.08
N ALA A 64 -5.78 6.96 -18.12
CA ALA A 64 -5.91 7.82 -19.31
C ALA A 64 -5.54 7.04 -20.58
N PRO A 65 -6.26 7.25 -21.70
CA PRO A 65 -5.95 6.59 -22.95
C PRO A 65 -4.46 6.73 -23.24
N ALA A 66 -3.88 5.69 -23.84
CA ALA A 66 -2.45 5.65 -24.20
C ALA A 66 -1.98 6.88 -25.03
N ASP A 67 -2.92 7.63 -25.58
CA ASP A 67 -2.73 8.83 -26.36
C ASP A 67 -2.90 10.16 -25.60
N ALA A 68 -3.12 10.13 -24.27
CA ALA A 68 -3.12 11.37 -23.50
C ALA A 68 -1.71 11.98 -23.55
N PRO A 69 -1.59 13.30 -23.89
CA PRO A 69 -0.30 13.95 -23.97
C PRO A 69 0.44 13.78 -22.65
N LYS A 70 1.65 13.19 -22.72
CA LYS A 70 2.48 13.02 -21.53
C LYS A 70 2.84 14.38 -20.95
N HIS A 71 2.81 14.48 -19.63
CA HIS A 71 3.22 15.69 -18.94
C HIS A 71 4.67 16.08 -19.31
N PRO A 72 5.00 17.36 -19.50
CA PRO A 72 6.36 17.80 -19.89
C PRO A 72 7.46 17.20 -19.02
N VAL A 73 7.29 17.17 -17.69
CA VAL A 73 8.25 16.57 -16.77
C VAL A 73 8.45 15.08 -17.04
N GLU A 74 7.41 14.34 -17.43
CA GLU A 74 7.51 12.91 -17.76
C GLU A 74 8.28 12.69 -19.09
N MET A 75 8.07 13.58 -20.07
CA MET A 75 8.81 13.54 -21.34
C MET A 75 10.29 13.86 -21.13
N GLU A 76 10.59 14.88 -20.32
CA GLU A 76 11.95 15.26 -19.98
C GLU A 76 12.67 14.15 -19.22
N LEU A 77 12.02 13.55 -18.22
CA LEU A 77 12.55 12.39 -17.48
C LEU A 77 12.88 11.24 -18.44
N GLN A 78 11.96 10.89 -19.35
CA GLN A 78 12.19 9.84 -20.32
C GLN A 78 13.37 10.15 -21.25
N SER A 79 13.46 11.38 -21.74
CA SER A 79 14.58 11.84 -22.58
C SER A 79 15.91 11.83 -21.82
N CYS A 80 15.90 12.28 -20.56
CA CYS A 80 17.09 12.27 -19.70
C CYS A 80 17.58 10.84 -19.49
N MET A 81 16.70 9.90 -19.14
CA MET A 81 17.05 8.49 -18.92
C MET A 81 17.61 7.81 -20.17
N ALA A 82 17.03 8.12 -21.34
CA ALA A 82 17.53 7.58 -22.61
C ALA A 82 18.97 8.04 -22.93
N LYS A 83 19.30 9.27 -22.55
CA LYS A 83 20.67 9.84 -22.73
C LYS A 83 21.64 9.38 -21.65
N ASN A 84 21.18 8.96 -20.49
CA ASN A 84 21.96 8.60 -19.31
C ASN A 84 21.57 7.21 -18.76
N PRO A 85 21.84 6.12 -19.51
CA PRO A 85 21.36 4.78 -19.17
C PRO A 85 22.08 4.11 -17.99
N THR A 86 23.12 4.77 -17.44
CA THR A 86 23.80 4.22 -16.26
C THR A 86 22.96 4.39 -15.00
N PRO A 87 23.08 3.50 -14.00
CA PRO A 87 22.34 3.64 -12.74
C PRO A 87 22.51 5.02 -12.07
N SER A 88 23.72 5.58 -12.08
CA SER A 88 23.97 6.93 -11.56
C SER A 88 23.34 8.02 -12.43
N GLY A 89 23.33 7.86 -13.75
CA GLY A 89 22.66 8.77 -14.68
C GLY A 89 21.15 8.78 -14.48
N MET A 90 20.55 7.58 -14.38
CA MET A 90 19.11 7.44 -14.09
C MET A 90 18.72 8.08 -12.75
N ASN A 91 19.57 7.93 -11.73
CA ASN A 91 19.35 8.57 -10.43
C ASN A 91 19.30 10.09 -10.54
N LYS A 92 20.27 10.69 -11.24
CA LYS A 92 20.30 12.15 -11.49
C LYS A 92 19.03 12.61 -12.22
N CYS A 93 18.58 11.87 -13.25
CA CYS A 93 17.35 12.18 -13.97
C CYS A 93 16.11 12.12 -13.06
N THR A 94 16.02 11.11 -12.19
CA THR A 94 14.91 10.96 -11.24
C THR A 94 14.86 12.12 -10.26
N ASN A 95 16.03 12.53 -9.73
CA ASN A 95 16.11 13.64 -8.79
C ASN A 95 15.75 14.98 -9.46
N ALA A 96 16.23 15.23 -10.67
CA ALA A 96 15.84 16.41 -11.45
C ALA A 96 14.32 16.45 -11.71
N ALA A 97 13.72 15.32 -12.08
CA ALA A 97 12.28 15.23 -12.24
C ALA A 97 11.50 15.46 -10.92
N ASN A 98 12.02 14.98 -9.79
CA ASN A 98 11.40 15.23 -8.48
C ASN A 98 11.42 16.72 -8.11
N GLU A 99 12.51 17.43 -8.42
CA GLU A 99 12.61 18.89 -8.26
C GLU A 99 11.59 19.63 -9.16
N GLN A 100 11.43 19.18 -10.40
CA GLN A 100 10.45 19.79 -11.33
C GLN A 100 9.01 19.56 -10.83
N TRP A 101 8.68 18.37 -10.33
CA TRP A 101 7.39 18.13 -9.70
C TRP A 101 7.16 18.99 -8.45
N GLY A 102 8.20 19.30 -7.69
CA GLY A 102 8.14 20.27 -6.60
C GLY A 102 7.74 21.67 -7.10
N LYS A 103 8.39 22.16 -8.16
CA LYS A 103 8.03 23.45 -8.79
C LYS A 103 6.61 23.48 -9.30
N GLU A 104 6.11 22.38 -9.89
CA GLU A 104 4.72 22.24 -10.33
C GLU A 104 3.74 22.31 -9.15
N ILE A 105 4.08 21.74 -8.00
CA ILE A 105 3.28 21.88 -6.77
C ILE A 105 3.18 23.35 -6.39
N ASP A 106 4.32 24.06 -6.31
CA ASP A 106 4.37 25.46 -5.89
C ASP A 106 3.59 26.37 -6.87
N GLN A 107 3.73 26.13 -8.18
CA GLN A 107 2.99 26.85 -9.20
C GLN A 107 1.48 26.64 -9.08
N ASN A 108 1.04 25.39 -8.95
CA ASN A 108 -0.39 25.08 -8.81
C ASN A 108 -0.99 25.66 -7.52
N LEU A 109 -0.24 25.64 -6.41
CA LEU A 109 -0.67 26.29 -5.17
C LEU A 109 -0.81 27.79 -5.33
N SER A 110 0.11 28.45 -6.05
CA SER A 110 0.02 29.87 -6.36
C SER A 110 -1.21 30.20 -7.24
N LEU A 111 -1.48 29.41 -8.27
CA LEU A 111 -2.66 29.57 -9.12
C LEU A 111 -3.97 29.35 -8.35
N LEU A 112 -4.02 28.34 -7.50
CA LEU A 112 -5.17 28.06 -6.62
C LEU A 112 -5.39 29.19 -5.61
N HIS A 113 -4.32 29.77 -5.06
CA HIS A 113 -4.42 30.93 -4.16
C HIS A 113 -5.12 32.12 -4.83
N GLN A 114 -4.87 32.35 -6.13
CA GLN A 114 -5.48 33.43 -6.87
C GLN A 114 -6.93 33.14 -7.30
N SER A 115 -7.31 31.86 -7.37
CA SER A 115 -8.61 31.42 -7.88
C SER A 115 -9.64 31.08 -6.80
N LEU A 116 -9.18 30.80 -5.59
CA LEU A 116 -10.03 30.38 -4.48
C LEU A 116 -10.43 31.56 -3.58
N THR A 117 -11.58 31.44 -2.94
CA THR A 117 -11.94 32.35 -1.84
C THR A 117 -11.00 32.15 -0.64
N PRO A 118 -10.85 33.13 0.25
CA PRO A 118 -9.99 32.99 1.43
C PRO A 118 -10.31 31.77 2.28
N ALA A 119 -11.60 31.45 2.47
CA ALA A 119 -12.03 30.27 3.23
C ALA A 119 -11.64 28.96 2.56
N GLN A 120 -11.81 28.86 1.22
CA GLN A 120 -11.39 27.68 0.46
C GLN A 120 -9.87 27.51 0.45
N TYR A 121 -9.13 28.63 0.35
CA TYR A 121 -7.67 28.59 0.38
C TYR A 121 -7.15 28.18 1.76
N GLN A 122 -7.80 28.57 2.84
CA GLN A 122 -7.45 28.09 4.18
C GLN A 122 -7.53 26.57 4.27
N VAL A 123 -8.62 25.95 3.77
CA VAL A 123 -8.79 24.50 3.74
C VAL A 123 -7.71 23.83 2.88
N LEU A 124 -7.38 24.41 1.71
CA LEU A 124 -6.29 23.90 0.86
C LEU A 124 -4.94 23.97 1.58
N SER A 125 -4.67 25.06 2.28
CA SER A 125 -3.43 25.26 3.03
C SER A 125 -3.28 24.23 4.16
N GLU A 126 -4.35 23.95 4.91
CA GLU A 126 -4.38 22.91 5.93
C GLU A 126 -4.13 21.52 5.32
N ALA A 127 -4.79 21.19 4.19
CA ALA A 127 -4.58 19.96 3.45
C ALA A 127 -3.13 19.84 2.93
N GLN A 128 -2.54 20.96 2.45
CA GLN A 128 -1.13 20.96 2.02
C GLN A 128 -0.18 20.71 3.19
N ASN A 129 -0.40 21.31 4.35
CA ASN A 129 0.41 21.06 5.54
C ASN A 129 0.36 19.57 5.95
N LYS A 130 -0.81 18.94 5.90
CA LYS A 130 -0.96 17.50 6.19
C LYS A 130 -0.30 16.63 5.13
N TRP A 131 -0.34 17.04 3.88
CA TRP A 131 0.40 16.34 2.84
C TRP A 131 1.92 16.43 3.02
N GLU A 132 2.45 17.58 3.46
CA GLU A 132 3.89 17.71 3.77
C GLU A 132 4.32 16.78 4.92
N GLU A 133 3.50 16.67 5.98
CA GLU A 133 3.72 15.72 7.07
C GLU A 133 3.73 14.28 6.55
N TYR A 134 2.74 13.92 5.73
CA TYR A 134 2.66 12.62 5.07
C TYR A 134 3.88 12.34 4.19
N LYS A 135 4.28 13.30 3.34
CA LYS A 135 5.46 13.18 2.47
C LYS A 135 6.72 12.88 3.27
N LYS A 136 6.96 13.63 4.35
CA LYS A 136 8.11 13.40 5.26
C LYS A 136 8.09 11.99 5.85
N ALA A 137 6.96 11.54 6.37
CA ALA A 137 6.82 10.20 6.93
C ALA A 137 7.03 9.11 5.87
N GLN A 138 6.49 9.30 4.66
CA GLN A 138 6.62 8.34 3.57
C GLN A 138 8.06 8.26 3.03
N VAL A 139 8.78 9.39 2.95
CA VAL A 139 10.22 9.40 2.60
C VAL A 139 11.03 8.61 3.63
N ILE A 140 10.77 8.80 4.92
CA ILE A 140 11.44 8.03 5.98
C ILE A 140 11.12 6.54 5.84
N LEU A 141 9.86 6.18 5.57
CA LEU A 141 9.45 4.79 5.36
C LEU A 141 10.17 4.18 4.14
N ASN A 142 10.19 4.88 3.00
CA ASN A 142 10.87 4.43 1.78
C ASN A 142 12.36 4.22 2.04
N ASN A 143 13.01 5.13 2.77
CA ASN A 143 14.42 5.03 3.12
C ASN A 143 14.69 3.79 3.99
N ASN A 144 13.82 3.49 4.94
CA ASN A 144 13.98 2.36 5.85
C ASN A 144 13.61 1.01 5.22
N VAL A 145 12.68 0.98 4.27
CA VAL A 145 12.20 -0.26 3.65
C VAL A 145 12.95 -0.58 2.36
N ILE A 146 13.12 0.40 1.47
CA ILE A 146 13.79 0.23 0.18
C ILE A 146 15.30 0.39 0.34
N GLY A 147 15.74 1.39 1.11
CA GLY A 147 17.14 1.73 1.33
C GLY A 147 17.93 0.69 2.15
N VAL A 148 17.27 -0.31 2.76
CA VAL A 148 17.95 -1.45 3.40
C VAL A 148 18.73 -2.28 2.37
N ARG A 149 18.31 -2.27 1.10
CA ARG A 149 19.05 -2.90 0.00
C ARG A 149 20.26 -2.01 -0.33
N LYS A 150 21.43 -2.63 -0.39
CA LYS A 150 22.65 -1.89 -0.74
C LYS A 150 22.79 -1.76 -2.26
N GLY A 151 23.36 -0.64 -2.70
CA GLY A 151 23.73 -0.40 -4.09
C GLY A 151 22.87 0.65 -4.79
N MET A 152 23.28 1.01 -6.01
CA MET A 152 22.66 2.07 -6.80
C MET A 152 21.23 1.76 -7.23
N ASP A 153 20.89 0.48 -7.43
CA ASP A 153 19.53 0.06 -7.81
C ASP A 153 18.52 0.31 -6.68
N ALA A 154 18.94 0.11 -5.43
CA ALA A 154 18.10 0.42 -4.26
C ALA A 154 17.89 1.94 -4.12
N LEU A 155 18.95 2.73 -4.33
CA LEU A 155 18.87 4.19 -4.33
C LEU A 155 17.94 4.69 -5.43
N ASN A 156 18.06 4.16 -6.66
CA ASN A 156 17.17 4.51 -7.76
C ASN A 156 15.71 4.16 -7.47
N ALA A 157 15.44 3.00 -6.87
CA ALA A 157 14.09 2.59 -6.48
C ALA A 157 13.50 3.51 -5.40
N GLN A 158 14.32 3.91 -4.43
CA GLN A 158 13.96 4.83 -3.36
C GLN A 158 13.64 6.23 -3.91
N ASP A 159 14.51 6.80 -4.75
CA ASP A 159 14.31 8.12 -5.32
C ASP A 159 13.11 8.16 -6.27
N LYS A 160 12.90 7.09 -7.04
CA LYS A 160 11.68 6.92 -7.85
C LYS A 160 10.43 6.91 -6.99
N ALA A 161 10.42 6.17 -5.88
CA ALA A 161 9.28 6.14 -4.95
C ALA A 161 9.00 7.52 -4.36
N ASN A 162 10.04 8.27 -4.00
CA ASN A 162 9.92 9.63 -3.46
C ASN A 162 9.42 10.62 -4.53
N MET A 163 9.90 10.52 -5.77
CA MET A 163 9.43 11.32 -6.90
C MET A 163 7.95 11.08 -7.19
N GLU A 164 7.48 9.85 -7.15
CA GLU A 164 6.06 9.51 -7.40
C GLU A 164 5.10 10.15 -6.38
N ILE A 165 5.56 10.45 -5.15
CA ILE A 165 4.76 11.18 -4.16
C ILE A 165 4.55 12.63 -4.63
N SER A 166 5.61 13.32 -5.04
CA SER A 166 5.56 14.70 -5.53
C SER A 166 4.73 14.79 -6.82
N LYS A 167 4.95 13.87 -7.77
CA LYS A 167 4.20 13.78 -9.03
C LYS A 167 2.69 13.65 -8.80
N ARG A 168 2.25 12.76 -7.90
CA ARG A 168 0.82 12.61 -7.59
C ARG A 168 0.22 13.89 -7.05
N ARG A 169 0.93 14.58 -6.15
CA ARG A 169 0.44 15.85 -5.60
C ARG A 169 0.36 16.94 -6.64
N ALA A 170 1.37 17.08 -7.50
CA ALA A 170 1.36 18.07 -8.59
C ALA A 170 0.14 17.86 -9.51
N LYS A 171 -0.11 16.61 -9.92
CA LYS A 171 -1.26 16.28 -10.76
C LYS A 171 -2.61 16.53 -10.06
N GLU A 172 -2.72 16.22 -8.76
CA GLU A 172 -3.91 16.50 -7.95
C GLU A 172 -4.21 18.00 -7.88
N LEU A 173 -3.21 18.82 -7.60
CA LEU A 173 -3.36 20.28 -7.53
C LEU A 173 -3.69 20.88 -8.91
N SER A 174 -3.06 20.40 -9.98
CA SER A 174 -3.38 20.79 -11.36
C SER A 174 -4.84 20.46 -11.73
N TYR A 175 -5.30 19.27 -11.32
CA TYR A 175 -6.70 18.89 -11.50
C TYR A 175 -7.64 19.84 -10.72
N LEU A 176 -7.36 20.11 -9.45
CA LEU A 176 -8.14 21.06 -8.65
C LEU A 176 -8.19 22.44 -9.31
N PHE A 177 -7.06 22.96 -9.77
CA PHE A 177 -7.02 24.23 -10.50
C PHE A 177 -7.91 24.21 -11.74
N SER A 178 -7.89 23.13 -12.52
CA SER A 178 -8.75 22.99 -13.69
C SER A 178 -10.25 23.06 -13.38
N GLN A 179 -10.67 22.70 -12.15
CA GLN A 179 -12.06 22.80 -11.72
C GLN A 179 -12.46 24.23 -11.32
N THR A 180 -11.50 25.10 -10.99
CA THR A 180 -11.77 26.51 -10.66
C THR A 180 -11.94 27.39 -11.92
N GLN A 181 -11.63 26.86 -13.10
CA GLN A 181 -11.70 27.57 -14.38
C GLN A 181 -13.03 27.31 -15.14
N LYS A 182 -13.94 26.52 -14.57
CA LYS A 182 -15.27 26.24 -15.15
C LYS A 182 -16.31 27.20 -14.59
#